data_786bce725244cc21025e51fed3322d69
#
_entry.id   786bce725244cc21025e51fed3322d69
#
_cell.length_a   1.000
_cell.length_b   1.000
_cell.length_c   1.000
_cell.angle_alpha   90.00
_cell.angle_beta   90.00
_cell.angle_gamma   90.00
#
_symmetry.space_group_name_H-M   'P 1'
#
loop_
_entity.id
_entity.type
_entity.pdbx_description
1 polymer ?
#
loop_
_entity_poly.entity_id
_entity_poly.type
_entity_poly.pdbx_seq_one_letter_code
_entity_poly.pdbx_strand_id
1 'polypeptide(L)'
;MKNYFKSKLQGAFTTFLQFLLLSFLLPGTTTSTYAQRFGGPVPAQAPGRTEAPIDLTGTWVSLITEDWAYRMLTPAIGDTMSVPVNEAGKAVANNWDLDADNAAGLQCKAFGAARIMRVPTRLQISWEDDYTLRIDADAGSQTRLLHFSSQGRRPLISMMLEAANLERSWQGYSVADWENILINRASIANPEDVPPPSGTLKVVTVQMEPGYLRPNGIPYSEDAILTEYFNRFTAPTGEEWFVVTTIVDDPMYLSRPYVTTSHFRREPDNSKWNPTPCETWAPPEGAVAPAF
;
A
#
# COMPACT_ATOMS: atom_id res chain seq x y z
N MET A 1 -34.78 -33.44 30.95
CA MET A 1 -35.11 -32.68 29.73
C MET A 1 -34.17 -33.03 28.55
N LYS A 2 -33.99 -34.34 28.27
CA LYS A 2 -33.06 -34.78 27.18
C LYS A 2 -33.68 -35.81 26.21
N ASN A 3 -34.99 -36.06 26.26
CA ASN A 3 -35.65 -37.08 25.44
C ASN A 3 -36.86 -36.58 24.60
N TYR A 4 -36.97 -35.27 24.35
CA TYR A 4 -38.10 -34.74 23.59
C TYR A 4 -37.75 -34.27 22.16
N PHE A 5 -36.49 -34.40 21.77
CA PHE A 5 -36.02 -33.89 20.48
C PHE A 5 -35.68 -34.95 19.42
N LYS A 6 -35.89 -36.23 19.73
CA LYS A 6 -35.55 -37.34 18.82
C LYS A 6 -36.70 -37.93 17.99
N SER A 7 -37.97 -37.50 18.20
CA SER A 7 -39.11 -38.11 17.52
C SER A 7 -39.73 -37.30 16.37
N LYS A 8 -39.22 -36.12 16.05
CA LYS A 8 -39.76 -35.27 14.96
C LYS A 8 -38.92 -35.25 13.67
N LEU A 9 -37.77 -35.94 13.63
CA LEU A 9 -36.94 -35.96 12.42
C LEU A 9 -37.08 -37.22 11.56
N GLN A 10 -37.91 -38.18 11.94
CA GLN A 10 -38.11 -39.41 11.15
C GLN A 10 -39.40 -39.40 10.30
N GLY A 11 -40.25 -38.40 10.39
CA GLY A 11 -41.52 -38.29 9.64
C GLY A 11 -41.45 -37.50 8.33
N ALA A 12 -40.33 -36.82 8.02
CA ALA A 12 -40.25 -35.91 6.87
C ALA A 12 -39.48 -36.47 5.66
N PHE A 13 -38.94 -37.67 5.75
CA PHE A 13 -38.11 -38.25 4.66
C PHE A 13 -38.82 -39.26 3.78
N THR A 14 -40.08 -39.68 4.07
CA THR A 14 -40.76 -40.72 3.33
C THR A 14 -41.83 -40.26 2.35
N THR A 15 -42.10 -38.95 2.27
CA THR A 15 -43.16 -38.42 1.39
C THR A 15 -42.61 -37.66 0.18
N PHE A 16 -41.30 -37.57 -0.01
CA PHE A 16 -40.70 -36.84 -1.14
C PHE A 16 -40.19 -37.74 -2.29
N LEU A 17 -40.41 -39.07 -2.19
CA LEU A 17 -39.85 -40.02 -3.19
C LEU A 17 -40.92 -40.64 -4.09
N GLN A 18 -42.18 -40.15 -4.10
CA GLN A 18 -43.23 -40.73 -4.93
C GLN A 18 -43.84 -39.82 -6.00
N PHE A 19 -43.26 -38.62 -6.24
CA PHE A 19 -43.77 -37.71 -7.29
C PHE A 19 -42.78 -37.46 -8.45
N LEU A 20 -41.83 -38.37 -8.68
CA LEU A 20 -40.80 -38.16 -9.73
C LEU A 20 -40.81 -39.27 -10.78
N LEU A 21 -41.99 -39.76 -11.18
CA LEU A 21 -42.10 -40.78 -12.27
C LEU A 21 -43.42 -40.62 -13.01
N LEU A 22 -43.69 -39.47 -13.63
CA LEU A 22 -44.67 -39.37 -14.76
C LEU A 22 -44.56 -38.01 -15.45
N SER A 23 -43.62 -37.78 -16.32
CA SER A 23 -43.70 -36.75 -17.39
C SER A 23 -42.47 -36.87 -18.32
N PHE A 24 -42.39 -37.92 -19.08
CA PHE A 24 -41.51 -37.96 -20.23
C PHE A 24 -42.31 -38.42 -21.43
N LEU A 25 -42.78 -37.44 -22.21
CA LEU A 25 -43.07 -37.57 -23.64
C LEU A 25 -43.64 -36.26 -24.18
N LEU A 26 -42.74 -35.33 -24.57
CA LEU A 26 -43.01 -34.28 -25.57
C LEU A 26 -41.77 -34.09 -26.45
N PRO A 27 -41.92 -34.02 -27.76
CA PRO A 27 -40.80 -33.95 -28.68
C PRO A 27 -40.30 -32.53 -28.88
N GLY A 28 -38.99 -32.41 -28.90
CA GLY A 28 -38.23 -31.51 -29.74
C GLY A 28 -38.48 -30.01 -29.58
N THR A 29 -37.89 -29.41 -28.54
CA THR A 29 -37.41 -28.02 -28.67
C THR A 29 -35.90 -28.04 -28.46
N THR A 30 -35.17 -27.79 -29.53
CA THR A 30 -33.73 -27.51 -29.48
C THR A 30 -33.50 -26.20 -28.71
N THR A 31 -33.36 -26.31 -27.41
CA THR A 31 -32.79 -25.20 -26.64
C THR A 31 -31.31 -25.10 -27.00
N SER A 32 -30.96 -24.11 -27.79
CA SER A 32 -29.59 -23.68 -27.94
C SER A 32 -29.05 -23.30 -26.56
N THR A 33 -28.39 -24.23 -25.93
CA THR A 33 -27.55 -23.94 -24.76
C THR A 33 -26.43 -23.02 -25.23
N TYR A 34 -26.58 -21.72 -25.00
CA TYR A 34 -25.43 -20.83 -24.95
C TYR A 34 -24.57 -21.31 -23.77
N ALA A 35 -23.70 -22.25 -24.05
CA ALA A 35 -22.59 -22.53 -23.17
C ALA A 35 -21.76 -21.25 -23.16
N GLN A 36 -21.95 -20.42 -22.13
CA GLN A 36 -21.02 -19.36 -21.82
C GLN A 36 -19.65 -20.02 -21.66
N ARG A 37 -18.77 -19.80 -22.63
CA ARG A 37 -17.35 -20.11 -22.55
C ARG A 37 -16.74 -19.23 -21.45
N PHE A 38 -17.00 -19.55 -20.20
CA PHE A 38 -16.15 -19.12 -19.11
C PHE A 38 -14.99 -20.12 -19.04
N GLY A 39 -13.84 -19.74 -19.56
CA GLY A 39 -12.65 -20.57 -19.45
C GLY A 39 -11.72 -20.57 -20.67
N GLY A 40 -11.59 -19.42 -21.34
CA GLY A 40 -10.35 -19.17 -22.07
C GLY A 40 -9.21 -19.03 -21.07
N PRO A 41 -7.95 -19.43 -21.38
CA PRO A 41 -6.82 -19.10 -20.53
C PRO A 41 -6.87 -17.59 -20.30
N VAL A 42 -6.84 -17.18 -19.02
CA VAL A 42 -6.67 -15.77 -18.66
C VAL A 42 -5.40 -15.32 -19.39
N PRO A 43 -5.44 -14.29 -20.24
CA PRO A 43 -4.23 -13.83 -20.90
C PRO A 43 -3.18 -13.55 -19.82
N ALA A 44 -1.97 -14.06 -20.03
CA ALA A 44 -0.87 -13.69 -19.15
C ALA A 44 -0.80 -12.17 -19.11
N GLN A 45 -0.78 -11.58 -17.90
CA GLN A 45 -0.61 -10.14 -17.75
C GLN A 45 0.76 -9.78 -18.33
N ALA A 46 0.82 -8.71 -19.10
CA ALA A 46 2.10 -8.16 -19.48
C ALA A 46 2.88 -7.75 -18.22
N PRO A 47 4.22 -7.79 -18.26
CA PRO A 47 5.05 -7.37 -17.14
C PRO A 47 4.67 -5.98 -16.62
N GLY A 48 4.72 -5.78 -15.30
CA GLY A 48 4.40 -4.50 -14.68
C GLY A 48 5.16 -3.33 -15.30
N ARG A 49 6.41 -3.59 -15.73
CA ARG A 49 7.25 -2.64 -16.48
C ARG A 49 6.68 -2.26 -17.84
N THR A 50 6.18 -3.25 -18.58
CA THR A 50 5.63 -3.03 -19.94
C THR A 50 4.27 -2.32 -19.91
N GLU A 51 3.47 -2.58 -18.86
CA GLU A 51 2.15 -1.95 -18.68
C GLU A 51 2.20 -0.58 -18.02
N ALA A 52 3.39 -0.11 -17.60
CA ALA A 52 3.56 1.16 -16.89
C ALA A 52 3.03 2.34 -17.72
N PRO A 53 1.97 3.04 -17.26
CA PRO A 53 1.44 4.22 -17.94
C PRO A 53 2.26 5.46 -17.65
N ILE A 54 3.09 5.43 -16.61
CA ILE A 54 3.99 6.49 -16.18
C ILE A 54 5.37 5.90 -15.88
N ASP A 55 6.42 6.64 -16.16
CA ASP A 55 7.79 6.27 -15.83
C ASP A 55 8.21 6.95 -14.53
N LEU A 56 8.40 6.16 -13.48
CA LEU A 56 8.88 6.62 -12.17
C LEU A 56 10.40 6.45 -12.01
N THR A 57 11.10 5.84 -13.00
CA THR A 57 12.54 5.59 -12.87
C THR A 57 13.36 6.88 -12.83
N GLY A 58 14.51 6.83 -12.18
CA GLY A 58 15.45 7.95 -12.08
C GLY A 58 15.71 8.38 -10.65
N THR A 59 16.33 9.55 -10.51
CA THR A 59 16.69 10.14 -9.22
C THR A 59 15.71 11.26 -8.86
N TRP A 60 15.23 11.21 -7.62
CA TRP A 60 14.21 12.14 -7.12
C TRP A 60 14.64 12.70 -5.76
N VAL A 61 14.29 13.95 -5.50
CA VAL A 61 14.48 14.59 -4.18
C VAL A 61 13.17 14.98 -3.56
N SER A 62 12.98 14.68 -2.28
CA SER A 62 11.80 15.11 -1.54
C SER A 62 11.80 16.62 -1.37
N LEU A 63 10.67 17.26 -1.62
CA LEU A 63 10.43 18.67 -1.30
C LEU A 63 9.45 18.76 -0.14
N ILE A 64 9.86 19.45 0.91
CA ILE A 64 9.07 19.59 2.13
C ILE A 64 8.18 20.80 1.97
N THR A 65 6.97 20.58 1.47
CA THR A 65 5.97 21.64 1.19
C THR A 65 4.92 21.76 2.29
N GLU A 66 4.80 20.71 3.11
CA GLU A 66 3.84 20.63 4.21
C GLU A 66 4.48 19.99 5.46
N ASP A 67 3.94 20.27 6.62
CA ASP A 67 4.36 19.68 7.91
C ASP A 67 5.88 19.78 8.16
N TRP A 68 6.54 20.83 7.65
CA TRP A 68 8.02 20.91 7.65
C TRP A 68 8.62 20.72 9.05
N ALA A 69 8.00 21.28 10.11
CA ALA A 69 8.47 21.15 11.47
C ALA A 69 8.48 19.67 11.94
N TYR A 70 7.46 18.90 11.52
CA TYR A 70 7.33 17.48 11.88
C TYR A 70 8.13 16.55 10.98
N ARG A 71 8.60 17.04 9.84
CA ARG A 71 9.41 16.26 8.88
C ARG A 71 10.90 16.55 9.03
N MET A 72 11.27 17.79 9.36
CA MET A 72 12.66 18.25 9.44
C MET A 72 13.25 18.16 10.86
N LEU A 73 12.40 18.13 11.87
CA LEU A 73 12.81 18.05 13.27
C LEU A 73 12.10 16.88 13.95
N THR A 74 12.67 16.41 15.06
CA THR A 74 11.95 15.48 15.94
C THR A 74 11.02 16.30 16.83
N PRO A 75 9.70 16.12 16.76
CA PRO A 75 8.75 16.80 17.63
C PRO A 75 8.96 16.41 19.11
N ALA A 76 8.37 17.18 20.03
CA ALA A 76 8.39 16.82 21.44
C ALA A 76 7.78 15.45 21.70
N ILE A 77 8.23 14.77 22.76
CA ILE A 77 7.63 13.53 23.25
C ILE A 77 6.15 13.78 23.52
N GLY A 78 5.28 12.90 23.06
CA GLY A 78 3.83 13.03 23.21
C GLY A 78 3.16 14.05 22.28
N ASP A 79 3.89 14.77 21.42
CA ASP A 79 3.28 15.59 20.38
C ASP A 79 2.69 14.72 19.28
N THR A 80 1.38 14.52 19.33
CA THR A 80 0.60 13.74 18.37
C THR A 80 -0.23 14.59 17.42
N MET A 81 0.01 15.91 17.37
CA MET A 81 -0.75 16.82 16.50
C MET A 81 -0.82 16.31 15.06
N SER A 82 -2.00 16.38 14.45
CA SER A 82 -2.29 15.94 13.06
C SER A 82 -2.16 14.42 12.80
N VAL A 83 -1.79 13.61 13.79
CA VAL A 83 -1.86 12.13 13.67
C VAL A 83 -3.07 11.64 14.46
N PRO A 84 -3.99 10.88 13.85
CA PRO A 84 -5.24 10.45 14.51
C PRO A 84 -5.00 9.27 15.46
N VAL A 85 -4.07 9.40 16.41
CA VAL A 85 -3.78 8.33 17.38
C VAL A 85 -4.97 8.10 18.32
N ASN A 86 -5.20 6.84 18.68
CA ASN A 86 -6.10 6.47 19.77
C ASN A 86 -5.37 6.50 21.13
N GLU A 87 -6.05 6.14 22.21
CA GLU A 87 -5.45 6.17 23.55
C GLU A 87 -4.24 5.22 23.70
N ALA A 88 -4.26 4.07 23.01
CA ALA A 88 -3.12 3.14 23.03
C ALA A 88 -1.91 3.75 22.31
N GLY A 89 -2.12 4.37 21.15
CA GLY A 89 -1.07 5.06 20.40
C GLY A 89 -0.49 6.26 21.18
N LYS A 90 -1.33 7.04 21.87
CA LYS A 90 -0.87 8.12 22.76
C LYS A 90 -0.01 7.60 23.92
N ALA A 91 -0.43 6.49 24.54
CA ALA A 91 0.34 5.89 25.63
C ALA A 91 1.74 5.47 25.17
N VAL A 92 1.88 4.88 23.97
CA VAL A 92 3.19 4.54 23.40
C VAL A 92 4.01 5.80 23.12
N ALA A 93 3.44 6.80 22.44
CA ALA A 93 4.12 8.04 22.08
C ALA A 93 4.61 8.83 23.31
N ASN A 94 3.83 8.84 24.40
CA ASN A 94 4.20 9.50 25.66
C ASN A 94 5.34 8.79 26.40
N ASN A 95 5.54 7.50 26.17
CA ASN A 95 6.58 6.71 26.80
C ASN A 95 7.76 6.42 25.85
N TRP A 96 7.84 7.10 24.72
CA TRP A 96 8.94 6.92 23.78
C TRP A 96 10.28 7.31 24.42
N ASP A 97 11.27 6.43 24.27
CA ASP A 97 12.61 6.59 24.79
C ASP A 97 13.63 6.33 23.64
N LEU A 98 14.26 7.40 23.17
CA LEU A 98 15.24 7.35 22.09
C LEU A 98 16.50 6.57 22.49
N ASP A 99 16.94 6.72 23.76
CA ASP A 99 18.16 6.05 24.23
C ASP A 99 17.93 4.54 24.36
N ALA A 100 16.74 4.14 24.78
CA ALA A 100 16.34 2.74 24.83
C ALA A 100 16.28 2.12 23.41
N ASP A 101 15.69 2.83 22.44
CA ASP A 101 15.66 2.38 21.03
C ASP A 101 17.08 2.27 20.46
N ASN A 102 17.94 3.25 20.71
CA ASN A 102 19.34 3.23 20.26
C ASN A 102 20.14 2.06 20.89
N ALA A 103 19.97 1.84 22.17
CA ALA A 103 20.63 0.74 22.88
C ALA A 103 20.17 -0.65 22.37
N ALA A 104 18.93 -0.74 21.93
CA ALA A 104 18.34 -1.96 21.37
C ALA A 104 18.64 -2.16 19.86
N GLY A 105 19.34 -1.23 19.19
CA GLY A 105 19.63 -1.31 17.77
C GLY A 105 18.39 -1.04 16.87
N LEU A 106 17.40 -0.29 17.38
CA LEU A 106 16.11 -0.06 16.73
C LEU A 106 16.02 1.29 16.01
N GLN A 107 17.14 1.88 15.61
CA GLN A 107 17.22 3.19 14.96
C GLN A 107 16.36 3.28 13.70
N CYS A 108 16.18 2.15 13.01
CA CYS A 108 15.39 2.09 11.76
C CYS A 108 13.87 2.08 11.96
N LYS A 109 13.34 2.03 13.19
CA LYS A 109 11.90 2.12 13.45
C LYS A 109 11.23 3.32 12.79
N ALA A 110 11.93 4.45 12.71
CA ALA A 110 11.45 5.68 12.09
C ALA A 110 11.72 5.76 10.56
N PHE A 111 12.25 4.71 9.94
CA PHE A 111 12.58 4.64 8.52
C PHE A 111 11.82 3.51 7.80
N GLY A 112 10.84 2.90 8.45
CA GLY A 112 9.99 1.87 7.86
C GLY A 112 9.08 2.40 6.75
N ALA A 113 8.47 1.47 6.00
CA ALA A 113 7.66 1.79 4.82
C ALA A 113 6.55 2.81 5.10
N ALA A 114 5.90 2.73 6.27
CA ALA A 114 4.82 3.64 6.66
C ALA A 114 5.27 5.12 6.81
N ARG A 115 6.57 5.38 6.86
CA ARG A 115 7.12 6.74 7.02
C ARG A 115 8.14 7.13 5.96
N ILE A 116 8.83 6.20 5.31
CA ILE A 116 10.01 6.50 4.47
C ILE A 116 9.74 7.57 3.41
N MET A 117 8.53 7.62 2.82
CA MET A 117 8.15 8.65 1.84
C MET A 117 7.99 10.04 2.46
N ARG A 118 7.94 10.17 3.79
CA ARG A 118 7.90 11.45 4.50
C ARG A 118 9.26 11.90 5.01
N VAL A 119 10.24 11.03 5.04
CA VAL A 119 11.63 11.37 5.41
C VAL A 119 12.20 12.31 4.36
N PRO A 120 12.90 13.40 4.75
CA PRO A 120 13.70 14.18 3.81
C PRO A 120 14.78 13.29 3.21
N THR A 121 14.62 12.91 1.94
CA THR A 121 15.46 11.89 1.31
C THR A 121 15.57 12.13 -0.19
N ARG A 122 16.59 11.55 -0.81
CA ARG A 122 16.61 11.24 -2.25
C ARG A 122 16.18 9.81 -2.46
N LEU A 123 15.55 9.60 -3.59
CA LEU A 123 15.15 8.26 -4.04
C LEU A 123 15.85 7.95 -5.36
N GLN A 124 16.32 6.73 -5.50
CA GLN A 124 16.66 6.13 -6.78
C GLN A 124 15.62 5.05 -7.09
N ILE A 125 14.93 5.21 -8.22
CA ILE A 125 13.88 4.28 -8.64
C ILE A 125 14.33 3.60 -9.92
N SER A 126 14.31 2.28 -9.94
CA SER A 126 14.72 1.47 -11.09
C SER A 126 13.94 0.16 -11.15
N TRP A 127 13.85 -0.41 -12.33
CA TRP A 127 13.33 -1.77 -12.47
C TRP A 127 14.44 -2.78 -12.15
N GLU A 128 14.23 -3.64 -11.15
CA GLU A 128 15.13 -4.76 -10.84
C GLU A 128 14.93 -5.88 -11.87
N ASP A 129 13.67 -6.13 -12.23
CA ASP A 129 13.24 -7.01 -13.31
C ASP A 129 11.93 -6.50 -13.93
N ASP A 130 11.26 -7.30 -14.77
CA ASP A 130 10.02 -6.91 -15.44
C ASP A 130 8.81 -6.80 -14.49
N TYR A 131 8.90 -7.36 -13.28
CA TYR A 131 7.82 -7.45 -12.30
C TYR A 131 8.15 -6.79 -10.96
N THR A 132 9.37 -6.26 -10.79
CA THR A 132 9.81 -5.67 -9.52
C THR A 132 10.36 -4.27 -9.74
N LEU A 133 9.67 -3.27 -9.20
CA LEU A 133 10.16 -1.89 -9.15
C LEU A 133 10.87 -1.69 -7.81
N ARG A 134 12.12 -1.27 -7.88
CA ARG A 134 12.99 -1.00 -6.74
C ARG A 134 13.00 0.49 -6.42
N ILE A 135 12.87 0.82 -5.14
CA ILE A 135 13.02 2.18 -4.61
C ILE A 135 14.10 2.13 -3.54
N ASP A 136 15.21 2.79 -3.80
CA ASP A 136 16.27 3.03 -2.80
C ASP A 136 16.11 4.44 -2.24
N ALA A 137 16.21 4.60 -0.92
CA ALA A 137 16.26 5.88 -0.22
C ALA A 137 17.65 6.08 0.39
N ASP A 138 18.23 7.26 0.21
CA ASP A 138 19.56 7.58 0.78
C ASP A 138 19.47 7.77 2.29
N ALA A 139 18.44 8.42 2.80
CA ALA A 139 18.24 8.53 4.23
C ALA A 139 17.87 7.18 4.85
N GLY A 140 18.68 6.72 5.79
CA GLY A 140 18.53 5.43 6.44
C GLY A 140 19.02 4.25 5.57
N SER A 141 19.50 4.48 4.35
CA SER A 141 19.95 3.45 3.40
C SER A 141 18.93 2.34 3.23
N GLN A 142 17.68 2.70 2.94
CA GLN A 142 16.56 1.76 2.85
C GLN A 142 16.27 1.37 1.40
N THR A 143 15.89 0.11 1.21
CA THR A 143 15.45 -0.42 -0.10
C THR A 143 14.05 -1.01 0.03
N ARG A 144 13.14 -0.64 -0.88
CA ARG A 144 11.81 -1.22 -1.02
C ARG A 144 11.66 -1.89 -2.37
N LEU A 145 11.05 -3.06 -2.39
CA LEU A 145 10.73 -3.80 -3.61
C LEU A 145 9.20 -3.83 -3.78
N LEU A 146 8.72 -3.33 -4.90
CA LEU A 146 7.30 -3.28 -5.24
C LEU A 146 7.01 -4.37 -6.25
N HIS A 147 6.27 -5.41 -5.85
CA HIS A 147 6.06 -6.62 -6.62
C HIS A 147 4.76 -6.57 -7.41
N PHE A 148 4.84 -6.68 -8.72
CA PHE A 148 3.71 -6.85 -9.63
C PHE A 148 3.43 -8.34 -9.84
N SER A 149 2.16 -8.68 -10.11
CA SER A 149 1.80 -10.07 -10.39
C SER A 149 2.41 -10.56 -11.71
N SER A 150 3.07 -11.71 -11.68
CA SER A 150 3.55 -12.42 -12.86
C SER A 150 2.54 -13.44 -13.44
N GLN A 151 1.40 -13.63 -12.74
CA GLN A 151 0.41 -14.67 -13.06
C GLN A 151 -0.91 -14.09 -13.61
N GLY A 152 -0.85 -13.01 -14.34
CA GLY A 152 -2.04 -12.29 -14.79
C GLY A 152 -2.59 -11.31 -13.74
N ARG A 153 -3.62 -10.55 -14.09
CA ARG A 153 -4.20 -9.56 -13.19
C ARG A 153 -4.87 -10.24 -12.00
N ARG A 154 -4.23 -10.15 -10.84
CA ARG A 154 -4.71 -10.71 -9.59
C ARG A 154 -5.18 -9.60 -8.65
N PRO A 155 -6.27 -9.82 -7.87
CA PRO A 155 -6.63 -8.88 -6.83
C PRO A 155 -5.46 -8.70 -5.84
N LEU A 156 -5.14 -7.46 -5.49
CA LEU A 156 -4.08 -7.14 -4.51
C LEU A 156 -4.27 -7.91 -3.20
N ILE A 157 -5.53 -8.09 -2.77
CA ILE A 157 -5.85 -8.86 -1.56
C ILE A 157 -5.32 -10.31 -1.62
N SER A 158 -5.34 -10.96 -2.78
CA SER A 158 -4.81 -12.32 -2.93
C SER A 158 -3.29 -12.34 -2.77
N MET A 159 -2.59 -11.34 -3.30
CA MET A 159 -1.14 -11.21 -3.15
C MET A 159 -0.76 -10.89 -1.71
N MET A 160 -1.55 -10.04 -1.03
CA MET A 160 -1.36 -9.75 0.40
C MET A 160 -1.53 -10.99 1.28
N LEU A 161 -2.53 -11.84 0.99
CA LEU A 161 -2.76 -13.07 1.74
C LEU A 161 -1.60 -14.08 1.55
N GLU A 162 -1.00 -14.13 0.37
CA GLU A 162 0.20 -14.94 0.13
C GLU A 162 1.41 -14.40 0.90
N ALA A 163 1.51 -13.08 1.00
CA ALA A 163 2.56 -12.41 1.77
C ALA A 163 2.43 -12.63 3.28
N ALA A 164 1.26 -12.99 3.80
CA ALA A 164 1.00 -13.12 5.24
C ALA A 164 1.93 -14.11 5.98
N ASN A 165 2.58 -15.01 5.27
CA ASN A 165 3.53 -15.98 5.84
C ASN A 165 5.01 -15.57 5.66
N LEU A 166 5.28 -14.41 5.06
CA LEU A 166 6.64 -13.92 4.88
C LEU A 166 7.17 -13.32 6.18
N GLU A 167 8.49 -13.33 6.34
CA GLU A 167 9.17 -12.67 7.44
C GLU A 167 8.94 -11.16 7.39
N ARG A 168 8.72 -10.54 8.55
CA ARG A 168 8.54 -9.09 8.67
C ARG A 168 9.85 -8.35 8.44
N SER A 169 9.74 -7.13 7.94
CA SER A 169 10.87 -6.21 7.82
C SER A 169 10.39 -4.77 7.98
N TRP A 170 11.33 -3.82 8.18
CA TRP A 170 10.97 -2.40 8.23
C TRP A 170 10.24 -1.92 6.97
N GLN A 171 10.58 -2.49 5.81
CA GLN A 171 9.96 -2.10 4.54
C GLN A 171 8.76 -3.00 4.17
N GLY A 172 8.50 -4.06 4.94
CA GLY A 172 7.41 -4.99 4.71
C GLY A 172 7.50 -5.69 3.35
N TYR A 173 6.35 -6.20 2.90
CA TYR A 173 6.17 -6.75 1.57
C TYR A 173 5.15 -5.90 0.80
N SER A 174 5.58 -5.32 -0.31
CA SER A 174 4.78 -4.40 -1.11
C SER A 174 4.29 -5.08 -2.38
N VAL A 175 2.98 -5.12 -2.58
CA VAL A 175 2.33 -5.54 -3.83
C VAL A 175 1.88 -4.32 -4.61
N ALA A 176 2.07 -4.33 -5.92
CA ALA A 176 1.85 -3.19 -6.79
C ALA A 176 0.92 -3.53 -7.96
N ASP A 177 0.12 -2.56 -8.38
CA ASP A 177 -0.71 -2.63 -9.58
C ASP A 177 -0.84 -1.23 -10.20
N TRP A 178 -1.01 -1.18 -11.52
CA TRP A 178 -1.28 0.05 -12.24
C TRP A 178 -2.79 0.31 -12.29
N GLU A 179 -3.22 1.42 -11.72
CA GLU A 179 -4.57 1.94 -11.91
C GLU A 179 -4.58 2.89 -13.10
N ASN A 180 -4.87 2.34 -14.27
CA ASN A 180 -4.92 3.10 -15.51
C ASN A 180 -6.23 3.88 -15.61
N ILE A 181 -6.17 5.13 -16.03
CA ILE A 181 -7.35 5.86 -16.42
C ILE A 181 -7.84 5.26 -17.75
N LEU A 182 -8.96 4.54 -17.69
CA LEU A 182 -9.60 3.99 -18.87
C LEU A 182 -10.20 5.14 -19.67
N ILE A 183 -9.49 5.57 -20.71
CA ILE A 183 -10.03 6.50 -21.67
C ILE A 183 -10.91 5.69 -22.62
N ASN A 184 -12.19 6.03 -22.72
CA ASN A 184 -13.06 5.43 -23.73
C ASN A 184 -12.65 5.94 -25.11
N ARG A 185 -11.70 5.25 -25.74
CA ARG A 185 -11.20 5.59 -27.09
C ARG A 185 -12.29 5.61 -28.13
N ALA A 186 -13.40 4.88 -27.95
CA ALA A 186 -14.53 4.89 -28.85
C ALA A 186 -15.29 6.23 -28.90
N SER A 187 -15.13 7.09 -27.89
CA SER A 187 -15.71 8.42 -27.82
C SER A 187 -14.79 9.52 -28.39
N ILE A 188 -13.56 9.19 -28.78
CA ILE A 188 -12.59 10.14 -29.33
C ILE A 188 -12.69 10.10 -30.85
N ALA A 189 -13.11 11.19 -31.45
CA ALA A 189 -13.37 11.27 -32.89
C ALA A 189 -12.10 11.16 -33.77
N ASN A 190 -10.97 11.67 -33.26
CA ASN A 190 -9.69 11.66 -33.96
C ASN A 190 -8.65 10.85 -33.16
N PRO A 191 -7.91 9.92 -33.79
CA PRO A 191 -6.85 9.18 -33.15
C PRO A 191 -5.74 10.05 -32.55
N GLU A 192 -5.48 11.20 -33.10
CA GLU A 192 -4.48 12.17 -32.63
C GLU A 192 -4.91 12.94 -31.36
N ASP A 193 -6.21 12.96 -31.06
CA ASP A 193 -6.75 13.56 -29.85
C ASP A 193 -6.70 12.59 -28.62
N VAL A 194 -6.23 11.35 -28.83
CA VAL A 194 -6.06 10.38 -27.73
C VAL A 194 -4.98 10.89 -26.79
N PRO A 195 -5.31 11.27 -25.54
CA PRO A 195 -4.29 11.71 -24.61
C PRO A 195 -3.27 10.59 -24.34
N PRO A 196 -2.04 10.94 -23.98
CA PRO A 196 -1.03 9.95 -23.63
C PRO A 196 -1.53 9.04 -22.51
N PRO A 197 -1.02 7.81 -22.40
CA PRO A 197 -1.33 6.92 -21.29
C PRO A 197 -1.11 7.66 -19.97
N SER A 198 -2.09 7.60 -19.10
CA SER A 198 -2.01 8.16 -17.75
C SER A 198 -2.54 7.14 -16.76
N GLY A 199 -2.00 7.17 -15.57
CA GLY A 199 -2.40 6.23 -14.52
C GLY A 199 -1.65 6.50 -13.23
N THR A 200 -2.00 5.73 -12.22
CA THR A 200 -1.45 5.80 -10.88
C THR A 200 -0.84 4.45 -10.53
N LEU A 201 0.34 4.45 -9.93
CA LEU A 201 0.85 3.25 -9.28
C LEU A 201 0.19 3.15 -7.91
N LYS A 202 -0.56 2.08 -7.68
CA LYS A 202 -1.08 1.70 -6.37
C LYS A 202 -0.20 0.63 -5.76
N VAL A 203 0.19 0.84 -4.51
CA VAL A 203 1.00 -0.09 -3.74
C VAL A 203 0.28 -0.39 -2.42
N VAL A 204 0.24 -1.66 -2.04
CA VAL A 204 -0.24 -2.07 -0.70
C VAL A 204 0.88 -2.84 -0.03
N THR A 205 1.24 -2.43 1.18
CA THR A 205 2.34 -3.03 1.96
C THR A 205 1.80 -3.61 3.25
N VAL A 206 2.21 -4.83 3.53
CA VAL A 206 1.93 -5.60 4.74
C VAL A 206 3.22 -6.21 5.27
N GLN A 207 3.16 -6.96 6.39
CA GLN A 207 4.35 -7.60 7.00
C GLN A 207 5.45 -6.59 7.36
N MET A 208 5.03 -5.42 7.84
CA MET A 208 5.95 -4.46 8.41
C MET A 208 6.32 -4.82 9.84
N GLU A 209 7.58 -4.61 10.22
CA GLU A 209 7.96 -4.54 11.64
C GLU A 209 7.29 -3.35 12.30
N PRO A 210 6.87 -3.44 13.59
CA PRO A 210 6.30 -2.32 14.32
C PRO A 210 7.28 -1.14 14.35
N GLY A 211 6.84 0.04 13.94
CA GLY A 211 7.71 1.20 13.81
C GLY A 211 7.03 2.51 14.16
N TYR A 212 7.56 3.61 13.65
CA TYR A 212 7.07 4.95 13.96
C TYR A 212 6.62 5.71 12.72
N LEU A 213 5.43 6.34 12.80
CA LEU A 213 4.90 7.28 11.82
C LEU A 213 5.62 8.63 11.85
N ARG A 214 6.23 8.96 13.00
CA ARG A 214 7.02 10.17 13.24
C ARG A 214 8.25 9.84 14.09
N PRO A 215 9.32 10.65 14.01
CA PRO A 215 10.57 10.37 14.73
C PRO A 215 10.45 10.50 16.25
N ASN A 216 9.35 11.01 16.78
CA ASN A 216 9.07 11.12 18.20
C ASN A 216 8.24 9.97 18.77
N GLY A 217 8.34 8.78 18.19
CA GLY A 217 7.76 7.56 18.74
C GLY A 217 6.27 7.36 18.53
N ILE A 218 5.62 8.11 17.61
CA ILE A 218 4.21 7.82 17.26
C ILE A 218 4.15 6.48 16.52
N PRO A 219 3.51 5.44 17.13
CA PRO A 219 3.65 4.08 16.63
C PRO A 219 2.76 3.76 15.45
N TYR A 220 3.15 2.72 14.70
CA TYR A 220 2.27 1.82 13.96
C TYR A 220 2.59 0.37 14.35
N SER A 221 1.58 -0.49 14.29
CA SER A 221 1.69 -1.88 14.70
C SER A 221 2.16 -2.79 13.54
N GLU A 222 2.42 -4.04 13.89
CA GLU A 222 2.70 -5.10 12.92
C GLU A 222 1.51 -5.48 12.04
N ASP A 223 0.28 -5.11 12.43
CA ASP A 223 -0.95 -5.34 11.68
C ASP A 223 -1.34 -4.15 10.81
N ALA A 224 -0.52 -3.09 10.80
CA ALA A 224 -0.75 -1.93 9.96
C ALA A 224 -0.76 -2.31 8.47
N ILE A 225 -1.70 -1.74 7.73
CA ILE A 225 -1.76 -1.82 6.27
C ILE A 225 -1.42 -0.45 5.71
N LEU A 226 -0.41 -0.41 4.86
CA LEU A 226 -0.01 0.79 4.15
C LEU A 226 -0.53 0.73 2.72
N THR A 227 -1.26 1.76 2.29
CA THR A 227 -1.64 1.94 0.88
C THR A 227 -1.04 3.23 0.35
N GLU A 228 -0.42 3.18 -0.80
CA GLU A 228 0.22 4.33 -1.44
C GLU A 228 -0.23 4.47 -2.89
N TYR A 229 -0.37 5.72 -3.33
CA TYR A 229 -0.70 6.08 -4.71
C TYR A 229 0.36 7.03 -5.23
N PHE A 230 1.10 6.62 -6.27
CA PHE A 230 2.14 7.42 -6.91
C PHE A 230 1.60 8.01 -8.21
N ASN A 231 1.57 9.33 -8.29
CA ASN A 231 1.11 10.08 -9.45
C ASN A 231 2.24 10.95 -9.99
N ARG A 232 2.63 10.77 -11.24
CA ARG A 232 3.66 11.57 -11.91
C ARG A 232 3.02 12.61 -12.80
N PHE A 233 3.59 13.80 -12.83
CA PHE A 233 3.19 14.89 -13.72
C PHE A 233 4.40 15.74 -14.10
N THR A 234 4.24 16.51 -15.20
CA THR A 234 5.19 17.53 -15.61
C THR A 234 4.57 18.90 -15.32
N ALA A 235 5.28 19.74 -14.57
CA ALA A 235 4.85 21.10 -14.28
C ALA A 235 4.92 21.98 -15.55
N PRO A 236 4.17 23.09 -15.63
CA PRO A 236 4.26 24.01 -16.77
C PRO A 236 5.67 24.56 -17.03
N THR A 237 6.53 24.54 -16.03
CA THR A 237 7.96 24.91 -16.11
C THR A 237 8.82 23.84 -16.80
N GLY A 238 8.28 22.67 -17.10
CA GLY A 238 9.00 21.52 -17.64
C GLY A 238 9.64 20.63 -16.58
N GLU A 239 9.54 20.98 -15.30
CA GLU A 239 10.03 20.13 -14.22
C GLU A 239 9.17 18.88 -14.04
N GLU A 240 9.81 17.75 -13.80
CA GLU A 240 9.13 16.48 -13.55
C GLU A 240 8.97 16.25 -12.04
N TRP A 241 7.77 15.84 -11.66
CA TRP A 241 7.37 15.62 -10.29
C TRP A 241 6.62 14.32 -10.16
N PHE A 242 6.68 13.70 -8.98
CA PHE A 242 5.63 12.81 -8.53
C PHE A 242 5.17 13.16 -7.12
N VAL A 243 3.92 12.82 -6.86
CA VAL A 243 3.29 12.92 -5.54
C VAL A 243 2.93 11.53 -5.09
N VAL A 244 3.25 11.20 -3.86
CA VAL A 244 2.77 9.97 -3.22
C VAL A 244 1.76 10.32 -2.14
N THR A 245 0.55 9.78 -2.27
CA THR A 245 -0.45 9.79 -1.20
C THR A 245 -0.31 8.50 -0.41
N THR A 246 -0.05 8.64 0.88
CA THR A 246 0.18 7.53 1.81
C THR A 246 -1.00 7.43 2.76
N ILE A 247 -1.56 6.23 2.91
CA ILE A 247 -2.67 5.91 3.82
C ILE A 247 -2.20 4.78 4.72
N VAL A 248 -2.10 5.03 6.02
CA VAL A 248 -1.80 4.01 7.03
C VAL A 248 -3.08 3.68 7.77
N ASP A 249 -3.52 2.45 7.69
CA ASP A 249 -4.64 1.91 8.44
C ASP A 249 -4.11 0.97 9.53
N ASP A 250 -4.29 1.35 10.77
CA ASP A 250 -3.80 0.64 11.95
C ASP A 250 -4.79 0.78 13.11
N PRO A 251 -5.77 -0.11 13.23
CA PRO A 251 -6.77 -0.06 14.31
C PRO A 251 -6.18 -0.19 15.72
N MET A 252 -4.95 -0.72 15.87
CA MET A 252 -4.29 -0.84 17.16
C MET A 252 -3.92 0.53 17.75
N TYR A 253 -3.39 1.45 16.93
CA TYR A 253 -2.85 2.72 17.41
C TYR A 253 -3.53 3.96 16.82
N LEU A 254 -4.32 3.81 15.76
CA LEU A 254 -5.01 4.91 15.10
C LEU A 254 -6.54 4.80 15.30
N SER A 255 -7.19 5.95 15.48
CA SER A 255 -8.66 6.06 15.56
C SER A 255 -9.34 6.09 14.18
N ARG A 256 -8.58 6.37 13.14
CA ARG A 256 -8.95 6.39 11.72
C ARG A 256 -7.68 6.33 10.86
N PRO A 257 -7.76 6.00 9.57
CA PRO A 257 -6.61 6.00 8.69
C PRO A 257 -5.85 7.34 8.71
N TYR A 258 -4.53 7.27 8.79
CA TYR A 258 -3.64 8.42 8.71
C TYR A 258 -3.26 8.66 7.26
N VAL A 259 -3.67 9.80 6.70
CA VAL A 259 -3.45 10.14 5.30
C VAL A 259 -2.47 11.30 5.20
N THR A 260 -1.45 11.13 4.36
CA THR A 260 -0.45 12.16 4.09
C THR A 260 -0.11 12.20 2.61
N THR A 261 0.50 13.30 2.16
CA THR A 261 1.10 13.41 0.84
C THR A 261 2.56 13.82 0.96
N SER A 262 3.38 13.41 0.01
CA SER A 262 4.78 13.82 -0.11
C SER A 262 5.10 14.09 -1.57
N HIS A 263 5.93 15.10 -1.80
CA HIS A 263 6.26 15.61 -3.12
C HIS A 263 7.72 15.33 -3.42
N PHE A 264 7.97 14.85 -4.63
CA PHE A 264 9.32 14.58 -5.11
C PHE A 264 9.51 15.24 -6.47
N ARG A 265 10.65 15.90 -6.63
CA ARG A 265 11.07 16.50 -7.89
C ARG A 265 12.23 15.70 -8.48
N ARG A 266 12.21 15.50 -9.80
CA ARG A 266 13.28 14.80 -10.49
C ARG A 266 14.58 15.59 -10.40
N GLU A 267 15.68 14.90 -10.12
CA GLU A 267 17.03 15.42 -10.26
C GLU A 267 17.64 14.95 -11.59
N PRO A 268 18.54 15.75 -12.19
CA PRO A 268 19.14 15.41 -13.49
C PRO A 268 20.02 14.16 -13.44
N ASP A 269 20.59 13.88 -12.27
CA ASP A 269 21.51 12.77 -12.04
C ASP A 269 21.57 12.38 -10.55
N ASN A 270 22.46 11.46 -10.22
CA ASN A 270 22.65 10.97 -8.86
C ASN A 270 23.87 11.61 -8.13
N SER A 271 24.39 12.73 -8.61
CA SER A 271 25.59 13.37 -8.04
C SER A 271 25.43 13.79 -6.57
N LYS A 272 24.18 13.99 -6.13
CA LYS A 272 23.84 14.35 -4.74
C LYS A 272 23.39 13.15 -3.90
N TRP A 273 23.45 11.95 -4.42
CA TRP A 273 23.13 10.73 -3.68
C TRP A 273 24.09 10.57 -2.50
N ASN A 274 23.56 10.46 -1.29
CA ASN A 274 24.36 10.42 -0.07
C ASN A 274 23.73 9.46 0.95
N PRO A 275 23.95 8.15 0.84
CA PRO A 275 23.43 7.18 1.79
C PRO A 275 23.91 7.47 3.22
N THR A 276 22.97 7.53 4.15
CA THR A 276 23.23 7.71 5.58
C THR A 276 22.64 6.54 6.36
N PRO A 277 23.17 6.22 7.55
CA PRO A 277 22.52 5.23 8.43
C PRO A 277 21.15 5.72 8.91
N CYS A 278 20.36 4.81 9.48
CA CYS A 278 19.18 5.19 10.25
C CYS A 278 19.61 5.99 11.48
N GLU A 279 19.19 7.23 11.57
CA GLU A 279 19.50 8.11 12.69
C GLU A 279 18.28 8.94 13.06
N THR A 280 17.87 8.86 14.33
CA THR A 280 16.79 9.67 14.89
C THR A 280 17.40 10.60 15.92
N TRP A 281 17.10 11.88 15.80
CA TRP A 281 17.59 12.93 16.70
C TRP A 281 16.63 13.14 17.88
N ALA A 282 17.16 13.49 19.03
CA ALA A 282 16.35 13.93 20.15
C ALA A 282 15.52 15.18 19.77
N PRO A 283 14.35 15.39 20.41
CA PRO A 283 13.65 16.67 20.31
C PRO A 283 14.57 17.84 20.70
N PRO A 284 14.41 19.03 20.10
CA PRO A 284 15.13 20.22 20.53
C PRO A 284 14.96 20.47 22.03
N GLU A 285 16.00 21.02 22.68
CA GLU A 285 15.92 21.38 24.09
C GLU A 285 14.74 22.34 24.35
N GLY A 286 13.95 22.06 25.38
CA GLY A 286 12.75 22.82 25.73
C GLY A 286 11.54 22.58 24.82
N ALA A 287 11.59 21.64 23.90
CA ALA A 287 10.42 21.24 23.11
C ALA A 287 9.30 20.71 24.05
N VAL A 288 8.10 21.25 23.92
CA VAL A 288 6.92 20.87 24.70
C VAL A 288 5.80 20.46 23.76
N ALA A 289 5.15 19.33 24.04
CA ALA A 289 3.97 18.92 23.31
C ALA A 289 2.82 19.92 23.56
N PRO A 290 2.04 20.28 22.53
CA PRO A 290 0.86 21.11 22.71
C PRO A 290 -0.13 20.47 23.69
N ALA A 291 -0.69 21.27 24.61
CA ALA A 291 -1.77 20.82 25.48
C ALA A 291 -3.10 20.87 24.72
N PHE A 292 -3.79 19.73 24.59
CA PHE A 292 -5.13 19.62 24.01
C PHE A 292 -6.08 18.96 24.98
#